data_ac24119215266365d6600b9beb949238
#
_entry.id   ac24119215266365d6600b9beb949238
#
_cell.length_a   1.000
_cell.length_b   1.000
_cell.length_c   1.000
_cell.angle_alpha   90.00
_cell.angle_beta   90.00
_cell.angle_gamma   90.00
#
_symmetry.space_group_name_H-M   'P 1'
#
loop_
_entity.id
_entity.type
_entity.pdbx_description
1 polymer ?
#
loop_
_entity_poly.entity_id
_entity_poly.type
_entity_poly.pdbx_seq_one_letter_code
_entity_poly.pdbx_strand_id
1 'polypeptide(L)'
;MSRSKCSRDLYCSFLEVTSDRYSAVSLSEVCPESIALSHDSISRWLADEKVQPKDLWHVAKPEVTGTAGILVFDDVVIDKSRSGKTELVNWQYAGSTHDVIKGIGVVNALWQTSKEHYIPMDYRIWNPPEDGKTKNNHFRDMLRSAQDRGLTPEMVVADSWYSSLDNLKSVRSHGWDWVMGLRSNRLVNKPHVQICTLDIPDKGLVVHLKGYGWITLFRFVTKHGRTDYIGTSKLDLSRDQVKEYFERRWSVEVLHREAKQTCGFDRCLANTGRAQRNHIGLSLLTWMRRHKRRQQDRLNNVQTSMYQQKWEVIKPSIQLALEARMGC
;
A
#
# COMPACT_ATOMS: atom_id res chain seq x y z
N MET A 1 5.12 17.97 32.93
CA MET A 1 5.82 17.69 31.66
C MET A 1 5.34 18.68 30.61
N SER A 2 6.22 19.49 30.04
CA SER A 2 5.87 20.41 28.96
C SER A 2 5.38 19.59 27.77
N ARG A 3 4.16 19.89 27.29
CA ARG A 3 3.55 19.22 26.13
C ARG A 3 4.44 19.54 24.93
N SER A 4 4.95 18.50 24.22
CA SER A 4 5.69 18.70 22.98
C SER A 4 4.85 19.56 22.03
N LYS A 5 5.45 20.58 21.43
CA LYS A 5 4.78 21.44 20.43
C LYS A 5 4.64 20.75 19.07
N CYS A 6 5.32 19.63 18.84
CA CYS A 6 5.15 18.83 17.63
C CYS A 6 3.78 18.15 17.60
N SER A 7 3.15 18.10 16.45
CA SER A 7 1.83 17.48 16.26
C SER A 7 1.82 16.64 14.98
N ARG A 8 0.84 15.75 14.86
CA ARG A 8 0.60 14.99 13.63
C ARG A 8 0.39 15.92 12.43
N ASP A 9 -0.32 17.01 12.66
CA ASP A 9 -0.62 17.98 11.60
C ASP A 9 0.65 18.68 11.08
N LEU A 10 1.47 19.20 11.99
CA LEU A 10 2.75 19.80 11.64
C LEU A 10 3.67 18.81 10.92
N TYR A 11 3.78 17.58 11.43
CA TYR A 11 4.64 16.56 10.81
C TYR A 11 4.15 16.14 9.43
N CYS A 12 2.84 15.94 9.24
CA CYS A 12 2.27 15.68 7.91
C CYS A 12 2.48 16.84 6.96
N SER A 13 2.29 18.10 7.42
CA SER A 13 2.56 19.30 6.61
C SER A 13 4.03 19.37 6.19
N PHE A 14 4.96 19.02 7.07
CA PHE A 14 6.38 18.91 6.72
C PHE A 14 6.62 17.83 5.64
N LEU A 15 6.01 16.64 5.78
CA LEU A 15 6.12 15.59 4.76
C LEU A 15 5.52 16.01 3.41
N GLU A 16 4.51 16.87 3.40
CA GLU A 16 3.94 17.43 2.17
C GLU A 16 4.90 18.35 1.45
N VAL A 17 5.61 19.22 2.18
CA VAL A 17 6.40 20.30 1.57
C VAL A 17 7.87 19.95 1.37
N THR A 18 8.45 19.05 2.21
CA THR A 18 9.87 18.71 2.09
C THR A 18 10.14 17.90 0.81
N SER A 19 11.23 18.22 0.12
CA SER A 19 11.60 17.54 -1.14
C SER A 19 12.65 16.43 -0.96
N ASP A 20 13.53 16.55 0.02
CA ASP A 20 14.73 15.72 0.13
C ASP A 20 15.00 15.24 1.56
N ARG A 21 15.09 16.14 2.52
CA ARG A 21 15.52 15.84 3.88
C ARG A 21 14.34 15.59 4.82
N TYR A 22 13.98 14.32 5.01
CA TYR A 22 12.88 13.90 5.89
C TYR A 22 13.36 13.63 7.34
N SER A 23 14.17 14.54 7.90
CA SER A 23 14.76 14.38 9.23
C SER A 23 14.14 15.34 10.25
N ALA A 24 14.28 14.99 11.55
CA ALA A 24 13.90 15.88 12.64
C ALA A 24 14.71 17.17 12.65
N VAL A 25 16.00 17.11 12.24
CA VAL A 25 16.86 18.28 12.09
C VAL A 25 16.28 19.21 11.03
N SER A 26 15.97 18.71 9.84
CA SER A 26 15.41 19.54 8.77
C SER A 26 14.06 20.16 9.15
N LEU A 27 13.18 19.42 9.84
CA LEU A 27 11.94 20.03 10.34
C LEU A 27 12.23 21.13 11.37
N SER A 28 13.21 20.93 12.25
CA SER A 28 13.63 21.94 13.24
C SER A 28 14.15 23.22 12.58
N GLU A 29 14.94 23.10 11.49
CA GLU A 29 15.52 24.21 10.75
C GLU A 29 14.47 25.06 10.01
N VAL A 30 13.39 24.43 9.51
CA VAL A 30 12.35 25.11 8.72
C VAL A 30 11.08 25.43 9.52
N CYS A 31 11.06 25.05 10.79
CA CYS A 31 9.90 25.30 11.65
C CYS A 31 9.70 26.80 11.87
N PRO A 32 8.47 27.34 11.75
CA PRO A 32 8.22 28.76 12.05
C PRO A 32 8.70 29.15 13.45
N GLU A 33 9.27 30.34 13.61
CA GLU A 33 9.77 30.84 14.90
C GLU A 33 8.72 30.79 16.02
N SER A 34 7.44 31.00 15.67
CA SER A 34 6.33 30.92 16.62
C SER A 34 6.15 29.52 17.21
N ILE A 35 6.69 28.46 16.58
CA ILE A 35 6.62 27.07 17.03
C ILE A 35 7.93 26.65 17.73
N ALA A 36 9.08 27.07 17.24
CA ALA A 36 10.43 26.88 17.80
C ALA A 36 10.68 25.48 18.38
N LEU A 37 10.73 24.47 17.51
CA LEU A 37 10.97 23.07 17.88
C LEU A 37 12.44 22.68 17.75
N SER A 38 13.01 22.07 18.78
CA SER A 38 14.30 21.39 18.65
C SER A 38 14.16 20.02 17.97
N HIS A 39 15.18 19.58 17.26
CA HIS A 39 15.21 18.25 16.64
C HIS A 39 15.01 17.12 17.67
N ASP A 40 15.50 17.28 18.91
CA ASP A 40 15.31 16.31 19.99
C ASP A 40 13.84 16.21 20.43
N SER A 41 13.12 17.35 20.47
CA SER A 41 11.70 17.36 20.78
C SER A 41 10.88 16.65 19.70
N ILE A 42 11.24 16.83 18.44
CA ILE A 42 10.60 16.16 17.30
C ILE A 42 10.90 14.66 17.35
N SER A 43 12.15 14.27 17.59
CA SER A 43 12.57 12.86 17.66
C SER A 43 11.87 12.13 18.82
N ARG A 44 11.80 12.74 19.99
CA ARG A 44 11.07 12.19 21.15
C ARG A 44 9.59 12.07 20.85
N TRP A 45 8.97 13.11 20.29
CA TRP A 45 7.56 13.06 19.91
C TRP A 45 7.29 11.92 18.91
N LEU A 46 8.13 11.76 17.88
CA LEU A 46 7.98 10.70 16.91
C LEU A 46 8.14 9.29 17.53
N ALA A 47 8.96 9.16 18.57
CA ALA A 47 9.14 7.92 19.32
C ALA A 47 7.97 7.63 20.29
N ASP A 48 7.31 8.66 20.81
CA ASP A 48 6.25 8.55 21.81
C ASP A 48 4.84 8.48 21.21
N GLU A 49 4.64 9.07 20.02
CA GLU A 49 3.34 9.10 19.34
C GLU A 49 2.83 7.68 19.06
N LYS A 50 1.52 7.54 18.88
CA LYS A 50 0.85 6.26 18.65
C LYS A 50 -0.06 6.32 17.43
N VAL A 51 0.55 6.39 16.25
CA VAL A 51 -0.18 6.28 14.98
C VAL A 51 -0.52 4.82 14.72
N GLN A 52 -1.79 4.56 14.46
CA GLN A 52 -2.32 3.20 14.25
C GLN A 52 -3.10 3.12 12.93
N PRO A 53 -3.31 1.91 12.38
CA PRO A 53 -4.13 1.72 11.19
C PRO A 53 -5.56 2.29 11.29
N LYS A 54 -6.13 2.32 12.50
CA LYS A 54 -7.45 2.95 12.73
C LYS A 54 -7.45 4.45 12.45
N ASP A 55 -6.31 5.15 12.67
CA ASP A 55 -6.21 6.58 12.40
C ASP A 55 -6.29 6.84 10.88
N LEU A 56 -5.65 5.97 10.08
CA LEU A 56 -5.80 6.00 8.62
C LEU A 56 -7.26 5.77 8.21
N TRP A 57 -7.92 4.78 8.81
CA TRP A 57 -9.33 4.50 8.54
C TRP A 57 -10.25 5.68 8.87
N HIS A 58 -10.03 6.37 10.00
CA HIS A 58 -10.82 7.56 10.33
C HIS A 58 -10.76 8.66 9.27
N VAL A 59 -9.61 8.82 8.62
CA VAL A 59 -9.42 9.78 7.52
C VAL A 59 -9.97 9.24 6.20
N ALA A 60 -9.86 7.92 5.96
CA ALA A 60 -10.30 7.26 4.73
C ALA A 60 -11.82 7.04 4.68
N LYS A 61 -12.46 6.75 5.81
CA LYS A 61 -13.88 6.41 5.90
C LYS A 61 -14.83 7.39 5.17
N PRO A 62 -14.67 8.72 5.25
CA PRO A 62 -15.53 9.66 4.52
C PRO A 62 -15.39 9.57 2.99
N GLU A 63 -14.27 9.02 2.50
CA GLU A 63 -14.01 8.85 1.06
C GLU A 63 -14.57 7.52 0.53
N VAL A 64 -15.04 6.64 1.41
CA VAL A 64 -15.70 5.39 1.02
C VAL A 64 -17.12 5.72 0.59
N THR A 65 -17.30 5.91 -0.70
CA THR A 65 -18.60 6.15 -1.31
C THR A 65 -19.18 4.84 -1.83
N GLY A 66 -20.38 4.52 -1.38
CA GLY A 66 -21.08 3.30 -1.80
C GLY A 66 -20.57 2.02 -1.12
N THR A 67 -21.34 0.95 -1.27
CA THR A 67 -21.02 -0.39 -0.71
C THR A 67 -20.35 -1.30 -1.74
N ALA A 68 -20.45 -1.00 -3.04
CA ALA A 68 -19.83 -1.77 -4.10
C ALA A 68 -18.42 -1.25 -4.39
N GLY A 69 -17.42 -2.11 -4.24
CA GLY A 69 -16.02 -1.78 -4.49
C GLY A 69 -15.15 -3.02 -4.48
N ILE A 70 -13.90 -2.85 -4.80
CA ILE A 70 -12.90 -3.91 -4.84
C ILE A 70 -11.94 -3.72 -3.68
N LEU A 71 -11.65 -4.80 -2.99
CA LEU A 71 -10.63 -4.81 -1.94
C LEU A 71 -9.32 -5.35 -2.52
N VAL A 72 -8.31 -4.50 -2.58
CA VAL A 72 -7.02 -4.82 -3.22
C VAL A 72 -5.94 -4.95 -2.15
N PHE A 73 -5.14 -6.02 -2.23
CA PHE A 73 -4.04 -6.29 -1.30
C PHE A 73 -2.71 -6.42 -2.04
N ASP A 74 -1.69 -5.82 -1.46
CA ASP A 74 -0.29 -6.06 -1.82
C ASP A 74 0.61 -5.64 -0.66
N ASP A 75 1.91 -5.94 -0.75
CA ASP A 75 2.88 -5.47 0.23
C ASP A 75 4.07 -4.77 -0.43
N VAL A 76 4.77 -4.02 0.39
CA VAL A 76 5.99 -3.33 -0.01
C VAL A 76 7.07 -3.56 1.03
N VAL A 77 8.31 -3.67 0.58
CA VAL A 77 9.48 -3.67 1.44
C VAL A 77 10.12 -2.27 1.39
N ILE A 78 10.22 -1.64 2.55
CA ILE A 78 11.01 -0.42 2.75
C ILE A 78 12.44 -0.86 3.00
N ASP A 79 13.32 -0.63 2.03
CA ASP A 79 14.72 -1.00 2.11
C ASP A 79 15.43 -0.28 3.26
N LYS A 80 16.04 -1.04 4.15
CA LYS A 80 16.87 -0.60 5.27
C LYS A 80 18.22 -1.34 5.30
N SER A 81 18.66 -1.84 4.16
CA SER A 81 19.90 -2.64 4.04
C SER A 81 21.13 -1.91 4.53
N ARG A 82 21.14 -0.58 4.41
CA ARG A 82 22.24 0.28 4.90
C ARG A 82 22.17 0.61 6.39
N SER A 83 21.10 0.22 7.08
CA SER A 83 20.92 0.49 8.50
C SER A 83 21.30 -0.72 9.33
N GLY A 84 22.26 -0.56 10.23
CA GLY A 84 22.69 -1.63 11.16
C GLY A 84 21.85 -1.74 12.45
N LYS A 85 21.02 -0.73 12.76
CA LYS A 85 20.38 -0.60 14.08
C LYS A 85 18.89 -0.32 14.06
N THR A 86 18.26 -0.24 12.86
CA THR A 86 16.83 0.06 12.77
C THR A 86 16.01 -1.16 13.19
N GLU A 87 15.13 -0.96 14.17
CA GLU A 87 14.16 -1.97 14.60
C GLU A 87 13.11 -2.25 13.50
N LEU A 88 12.37 -3.35 13.60
CA LEU A 88 11.38 -3.85 12.63
C LEU A 88 11.98 -4.35 11.30
N VAL A 89 13.29 -4.33 11.17
CA VAL A 89 13.98 -4.78 9.96
C VAL A 89 14.11 -6.29 9.98
N ASN A 90 13.58 -6.94 8.95
CA ASN A 90 13.66 -8.38 8.75
C ASN A 90 14.21 -8.70 7.35
N TRP A 91 14.85 -9.86 7.20
CA TRP A 91 15.19 -10.38 5.88
C TRP A 91 13.93 -10.84 5.18
N GLN A 92 13.69 -10.35 3.98
CA GLN A 92 12.52 -10.69 3.19
C GLN A 92 12.75 -10.46 1.70
N TYR A 93 12.03 -11.22 0.88
CA TYR A 93 12.05 -11.04 -0.56
C TYR A 93 11.36 -9.71 -0.93
N ALA A 94 12.02 -8.91 -1.76
CA ALA A 94 11.48 -7.67 -2.31
C ALA A 94 11.28 -7.82 -3.83
N GLY A 95 10.03 -7.73 -4.27
CA GLY A 95 9.70 -7.83 -5.70
C GLY A 95 10.32 -6.74 -6.58
N SER A 96 10.63 -5.59 -6.00
CA SER A 96 11.27 -4.46 -6.70
C SER A 96 12.73 -4.70 -7.08
N THR A 97 13.44 -5.50 -6.29
CA THR A 97 14.86 -5.84 -6.52
C THR A 97 15.05 -7.28 -6.98
N HIS A 98 13.99 -8.10 -6.93
CA HIS A 98 14.02 -9.54 -7.16
C HIS A 98 15.04 -10.28 -6.29
N ASP A 99 15.27 -9.79 -5.06
CA ASP A 99 16.26 -10.30 -4.14
C ASP A 99 15.74 -10.30 -2.69
N VAL A 100 16.47 -10.98 -1.81
CA VAL A 100 16.23 -10.96 -0.36
C VAL A 100 17.01 -9.82 0.25
N ILE A 101 16.32 -8.83 0.80
CA ILE A 101 16.92 -7.64 1.39
C ILE A 101 16.51 -7.46 2.85
N LYS A 102 17.30 -6.68 3.59
CA LYS A 102 16.91 -6.18 4.91
C LYS A 102 15.94 -5.01 4.76
N GLY A 103 14.73 -5.11 5.30
CA GLY A 103 13.78 -4.04 5.21
C GLY A 103 12.58 -4.20 6.13
N ILE A 104 11.75 -3.18 6.17
CA ILE A 104 10.47 -3.18 6.88
C ILE A 104 9.37 -3.54 5.90
N GLY A 105 8.69 -4.67 6.12
CA GLY A 105 7.57 -5.10 5.31
C GLY A 105 6.28 -4.40 5.73
N VAL A 106 5.54 -3.86 4.77
CA VAL A 106 4.23 -3.23 5.02
C VAL A 106 3.20 -3.84 4.08
N VAL A 107 2.20 -4.52 4.66
CA VAL A 107 1.04 -5.04 3.93
C VAL A 107 -0.01 -3.95 3.89
N ASN A 108 -0.58 -3.69 2.72
CA ASN A 108 -1.61 -2.67 2.52
C ASN A 108 -2.90 -3.29 1.98
N ALA A 109 -4.03 -2.73 2.43
CA ALA A 109 -5.35 -2.99 1.87
C ALA A 109 -5.94 -1.67 1.35
N LEU A 110 -6.37 -1.68 0.09
CA LEU A 110 -7.02 -0.55 -0.56
C LEU A 110 -8.48 -0.88 -0.83
N TRP A 111 -9.32 0.11 -0.65
CA TRP A 111 -10.68 0.13 -1.19
C TRP A 111 -10.68 0.90 -2.50
N GLN A 112 -11.22 0.30 -3.55
CA GLN A 112 -11.20 0.87 -4.88
C GLN A 112 -12.61 0.81 -5.51
N THR A 113 -13.14 1.97 -5.90
CA THR A 113 -14.43 2.09 -6.59
C THR A 113 -14.28 2.31 -8.09
N SER A 114 -13.14 2.87 -8.55
CA SER A 114 -12.80 3.01 -9.96
C SER A 114 -11.29 2.89 -10.17
N LYS A 115 -10.80 2.83 -11.40
CA LYS A 115 -9.35 2.80 -11.69
C LYS A 115 -8.61 3.99 -11.07
N GLU A 116 -9.29 5.11 -10.93
CA GLU A 116 -8.71 6.37 -10.46
C GLU A 116 -9.04 6.72 -9.02
N HIS A 117 -10.05 6.05 -8.44
CA HIS A 117 -10.48 6.28 -7.08
C HIS A 117 -10.18 5.04 -6.22
N TYR A 118 -9.04 5.09 -5.54
CA TYR A 118 -8.57 4.08 -4.60
C TYR A 118 -8.03 4.77 -3.36
N ILE A 119 -8.30 4.20 -2.20
CA ILE A 119 -7.90 4.73 -0.90
C ILE A 119 -7.32 3.64 -0.02
N PRO A 120 -6.20 3.88 0.68
CA PRO A 120 -5.69 2.94 1.65
C PRO A 120 -6.64 2.89 2.85
N MET A 121 -7.23 1.74 3.10
CA MET A 121 -8.14 1.54 4.22
C MET A 121 -7.46 0.94 5.45
N ASP A 122 -6.39 0.19 5.26
CA ASP A 122 -5.64 -0.44 6.34
C ASP A 122 -4.19 -0.68 5.91
N TYR A 123 -3.28 -0.77 6.88
CA TYR A 123 -1.91 -1.19 6.68
C TYR A 123 -1.41 -1.98 7.88
N ARG A 124 -0.48 -2.93 7.68
CA ARG A 124 0.14 -3.71 8.75
C ARG A 124 1.64 -3.77 8.55
N ILE A 125 2.39 -3.50 9.60
CA ILE A 125 3.84 -3.65 9.57
C ILE A 125 4.17 -5.09 9.97
N TRP A 126 4.82 -5.81 9.07
CA TRP A 126 5.21 -7.19 9.28
C TRP A 126 6.44 -7.28 10.19
N ASN A 127 6.23 -7.80 11.39
CA ASN A 127 7.29 -7.98 12.39
C ASN A 127 7.09 -9.28 13.19
N PRO A 128 7.38 -10.45 12.60
CA PRO A 128 7.16 -11.75 13.24
C PRO A 128 7.77 -11.92 14.62
N PRO A 129 8.95 -11.32 14.95
CA PRO A 129 9.50 -11.42 16.31
C PRO A 129 8.59 -10.80 17.39
N GLU A 130 7.73 -9.84 17.05
CA GLU A 130 6.85 -9.16 18.01
C GLU A 130 5.49 -9.86 18.13
N ASP A 131 4.87 -10.24 17.01
CA ASP A 131 3.49 -10.73 16.98
C ASP A 131 3.31 -12.18 16.47
N GLY A 132 4.39 -12.83 16.03
CA GLY A 132 4.36 -14.19 15.48
C GLY A 132 3.60 -14.32 14.15
N LYS A 133 3.21 -13.20 13.51
CA LYS A 133 2.34 -13.21 12.34
C LYS A 133 3.12 -13.20 11.03
N THR A 134 2.61 -13.96 10.07
CA THR A 134 3.03 -13.87 8.68
C THR A 134 2.25 -12.77 7.93
N LYS A 135 2.71 -12.35 6.76
CA LYS A 135 1.95 -11.43 5.89
C LYS A 135 0.57 -12.00 5.53
N ASN A 136 0.44 -13.33 5.41
CA ASN A 136 -0.85 -13.99 5.18
C ASN A 136 -1.78 -13.92 6.41
N ASN A 137 -1.25 -13.93 7.64
CA ASN A 137 -2.06 -13.67 8.83
C ASN A 137 -2.59 -12.23 8.83
N HIS A 138 -1.73 -11.26 8.52
CA HIS A 138 -2.15 -9.86 8.38
C HIS A 138 -3.22 -9.69 7.31
N PHE A 139 -3.08 -10.35 6.14
CA PHE A 139 -4.12 -10.36 5.11
C PHE A 139 -5.49 -10.76 5.67
N ARG A 140 -5.56 -11.90 6.39
CA ARG A 140 -6.81 -12.38 7.00
C ARG A 140 -7.36 -11.46 8.09
N ASP A 141 -6.48 -10.86 8.91
CA ASP A 141 -6.89 -9.88 9.91
C ASP A 141 -7.47 -8.62 9.25
N MET A 142 -6.92 -8.20 8.10
CA MET A 142 -7.41 -7.03 7.35
C MET A 142 -8.74 -7.33 6.64
N LEU A 143 -8.99 -8.56 6.17
CA LEU A 143 -10.33 -8.98 5.69
C LEU A 143 -11.37 -8.83 6.80
N ARG A 144 -11.06 -9.31 8.00
CA ARG A 144 -11.94 -9.15 9.17
C ARG A 144 -12.17 -7.68 9.50
N SER A 145 -11.10 -6.87 9.51
CA SER A 145 -11.22 -5.42 9.72
C SER A 145 -12.10 -4.75 8.65
N ALA A 146 -12.05 -5.20 7.39
CA ALA A 146 -12.92 -4.69 6.32
C ALA A 146 -14.40 -5.02 6.61
N GLN A 147 -14.69 -6.26 7.02
CA GLN A 147 -16.04 -6.67 7.43
C GLN A 147 -16.56 -5.89 8.63
N ASP A 148 -15.74 -5.72 9.69
CA ASP A 148 -16.10 -4.95 10.90
C ASP A 148 -16.40 -3.48 10.57
N ARG A 149 -15.81 -2.95 9.50
CA ARG A 149 -16.06 -1.60 8.97
C ARG A 149 -17.29 -1.51 8.07
N GLY A 150 -17.98 -2.63 7.84
CA GLY A 150 -19.19 -2.71 7.00
C GLY A 150 -18.90 -2.69 5.50
N LEU A 151 -17.66 -2.98 5.08
CA LEU A 151 -17.33 -3.08 3.66
C LEU A 151 -17.81 -4.42 3.10
N THR A 152 -18.39 -4.38 1.92
CA THR A 152 -18.89 -5.56 1.17
C THR A 152 -18.29 -5.55 -0.23
N PRO A 153 -17.01 -5.93 -0.38
CA PRO A 153 -16.38 -5.92 -1.68
C PRO A 153 -17.06 -6.92 -2.64
N GLU A 154 -17.25 -6.50 -3.87
CA GLU A 154 -17.68 -7.38 -4.96
C GLU A 154 -16.57 -8.36 -5.36
N MET A 155 -15.31 -7.98 -5.11
CA MET A 155 -14.14 -8.77 -5.44
C MET A 155 -12.96 -8.43 -4.50
N VAL A 156 -12.24 -9.49 -4.08
CA VAL A 156 -10.94 -9.36 -3.42
C VAL A 156 -9.85 -9.68 -4.43
N VAL A 157 -8.89 -8.78 -4.60
CA VAL A 157 -7.82 -8.89 -5.60
C VAL A 157 -6.46 -8.86 -4.93
N ALA A 158 -5.61 -9.80 -5.28
CA ALA A 158 -4.23 -9.87 -4.80
C ALA A 158 -3.33 -10.64 -5.78
N ASP A 159 -2.03 -10.58 -5.56
CA ASP A 159 -1.07 -11.36 -6.32
C ASP A 159 -1.03 -12.84 -5.89
N SER A 160 -0.16 -13.63 -6.52
CA SER A 160 -0.01 -15.06 -6.25
C SER A 160 0.55 -15.38 -4.86
N TRP A 161 1.19 -14.42 -4.19
CA TRP A 161 1.71 -14.59 -2.83
C TRP A 161 0.57 -14.78 -1.82
N TYR A 162 -0.53 -14.04 -2.02
CA TYR A 162 -1.70 -14.07 -1.15
C TYR A 162 -2.73 -15.17 -1.51
N SER A 163 -2.51 -15.96 -2.57
CA SER A 163 -3.41 -17.03 -2.98
C SER A 163 -3.25 -18.35 -2.21
N SER A 164 -2.82 -18.31 -0.94
CA SER A 164 -2.77 -19.49 -0.09
C SER A 164 -4.17 -20.07 0.14
N LEU A 165 -4.27 -21.38 0.37
CA LEU A 165 -5.56 -22.03 0.58
C LEU A 165 -6.35 -21.40 1.73
N ASP A 166 -5.68 -21.07 2.84
CA ASP A 166 -6.31 -20.46 4.01
C ASP A 166 -6.83 -19.04 3.69
N ASN A 167 -6.09 -18.26 2.90
CA ASN A 167 -6.53 -16.95 2.47
C ASN A 167 -7.77 -17.04 1.57
N LEU A 168 -7.76 -17.94 0.56
CA LEU A 168 -8.90 -18.14 -0.32
C LEU A 168 -10.15 -18.59 0.46
N LYS A 169 -9.98 -19.50 1.42
CA LYS A 169 -11.05 -19.94 2.33
C LYS A 169 -11.54 -18.80 3.22
N SER A 170 -10.64 -17.95 3.69
CA SER A 170 -10.98 -16.78 4.49
C SER A 170 -11.83 -15.80 3.68
N VAL A 171 -11.46 -15.47 2.43
CA VAL A 171 -12.30 -14.62 1.56
C VAL A 171 -13.70 -15.22 1.42
N ARG A 172 -13.80 -16.53 1.12
CA ARG A 172 -15.09 -17.23 1.00
C ARG A 172 -15.90 -17.23 2.30
N SER A 173 -15.26 -17.32 3.47
CA SER A 173 -15.98 -17.33 4.76
C SER A 173 -16.61 -15.96 5.08
N HIS A 174 -16.15 -14.87 4.46
CA HIS A 174 -16.79 -13.56 4.50
C HIS A 174 -17.93 -13.41 3.47
N GLY A 175 -18.18 -14.43 2.64
CA GLY A 175 -19.16 -14.35 1.55
C GLY A 175 -18.66 -13.56 0.33
N TRP A 176 -17.36 -13.36 0.19
CA TRP A 176 -16.75 -12.58 -0.88
C TRP A 176 -16.11 -13.44 -1.95
N ASP A 177 -16.08 -12.92 -3.17
CA ASP A 177 -15.38 -13.50 -4.29
C ASP A 177 -13.97 -12.94 -4.44
N TRP A 178 -13.14 -13.63 -5.20
CA TRP A 178 -11.76 -13.23 -5.42
C TRP A 178 -11.30 -13.41 -6.88
N VAL A 179 -10.36 -12.56 -7.29
CA VAL A 179 -9.51 -12.70 -8.49
C VAL A 179 -8.07 -12.58 -8.04
N MET A 180 -7.29 -13.64 -8.15
CA MET A 180 -5.90 -13.68 -7.66
C MET A 180 -4.98 -14.39 -8.64
N GLY A 181 -3.72 -13.97 -8.65
CA GLY A 181 -2.66 -14.74 -9.28
C GLY A 181 -2.53 -16.12 -8.64
N LEU A 182 -2.19 -17.14 -9.42
CA LEU A 182 -1.88 -18.46 -8.94
C LEU A 182 -0.48 -18.88 -9.39
N ARG A 183 0.24 -19.58 -8.53
CA ARG A 183 1.55 -20.13 -8.89
C ARG A 183 1.41 -21.24 -9.92
N SER A 184 2.31 -21.31 -10.90
CA SER A 184 2.31 -22.27 -12.01
C SER A 184 2.25 -23.73 -11.56
N ASN A 185 2.81 -24.05 -10.40
CA ASN A 185 2.84 -25.40 -9.80
C ASN A 185 1.61 -25.72 -8.94
N ARG A 186 0.58 -24.88 -8.91
CA ARG A 186 -0.64 -25.14 -8.15
C ARG A 186 -1.34 -26.39 -8.66
N LEU A 187 -1.81 -27.23 -7.74
CA LEU A 187 -2.45 -28.50 -8.07
C LEU A 187 -3.97 -28.36 -8.20
N VAL A 188 -4.51 -28.89 -9.29
CA VAL A 188 -5.95 -28.90 -9.60
C VAL A 188 -6.40 -30.28 -10.08
N ASN A 189 -7.70 -30.51 -10.09
CA ASN A 189 -8.40 -31.71 -10.59
C ASN A 189 -8.01 -33.01 -9.86
N LYS A 190 -8.53 -34.13 -10.34
CA LYS A 190 -8.15 -35.52 -9.95
C LYS A 190 -8.03 -36.36 -11.23
N PRO A 191 -6.85 -36.98 -11.52
CA PRO A 191 -5.62 -36.95 -10.73
C PRO A 191 -5.08 -35.52 -10.63
N HIS A 192 -4.31 -35.18 -9.55
CA HIS A 192 -3.77 -33.85 -9.34
C HIS A 192 -2.70 -33.52 -10.37
N VAL A 193 -2.92 -32.43 -11.11
CA VAL A 193 -1.99 -31.92 -12.12
C VAL A 193 -1.65 -30.46 -11.81
N GLN A 194 -0.47 -30.02 -12.23
CA GLN A 194 -0.06 -28.63 -12.10
C GLN A 194 -0.76 -27.78 -13.15
N ILE A 195 -1.15 -26.53 -12.79
CA ILE A 195 -1.86 -25.65 -13.71
C ILE A 195 -1.03 -25.30 -14.97
N CYS A 196 0.30 -25.28 -14.88
CA CYS A 196 1.17 -25.03 -16.03
C CYS A 196 1.14 -26.14 -17.10
N THR A 197 0.64 -27.35 -16.77
CA THR A 197 0.54 -28.47 -17.71
C THR A 197 -0.82 -28.53 -18.41
N LEU A 198 -1.74 -27.64 -18.06
CA LEU A 198 -3.08 -27.62 -18.63
C LEU A 198 -3.13 -26.80 -19.92
N ASP A 199 -3.88 -27.30 -20.89
CA ASP A 199 -4.33 -26.46 -21.99
C ASP A 199 -5.51 -25.61 -21.55
N ILE A 200 -5.28 -24.31 -21.38
CA ILE A 200 -6.26 -23.36 -20.86
C ILE A 200 -6.74 -22.49 -22.02
N PRO A 201 -7.98 -22.70 -22.48
CA PRO A 201 -8.54 -21.92 -23.57
C PRO A 201 -8.79 -20.45 -23.15
N ASP A 202 -8.93 -19.59 -24.12
CA ASP A 202 -9.16 -18.14 -23.88
C ASP A 202 -10.42 -17.84 -23.07
N LYS A 203 -11.46 -18.67 -23.21
CA LYS A 203 -12.69 -18.57 -22.39
C LYS A 203 -12.50 -18.98 -20.92
N GLY A 204 -11.30 -19.39 -20.53
CA GLY A 204 -11.01 -19.95 -19.22
C GLY A 204 -11.33 -21.44 -19.12
N LEU A 205 -10.83 -22.06 -18.08
CA LEU A 205 -11.01 -23.47 -17.77
C LEU A 205 -11.52 -23.62 -16.34
N VAL A 206 -12.70 -24.22 -16.18
CA VAL A 206 -13.22 -24.55 -14.85
C VAL A 206 -12.45 -25.78 -14.33
N VAL A 207 -11.83 -25.62 -13.17
CA VAL A 207 -11.00 -26.64 -12.54
C VAL A 207 -11.33 -26.78 -11.05
N HIS A 208 -11.10 -27.95 -10.50
CA HIS A 208 -11.23 -28.16 -9.05
C HIS A 208 -9.89 -27.89 -8.37
N LEU A 209 -9.77 -26.73 -7.70
CA LEU A 209 -8.57 -26.38 -6.94
C LEU A 209 -8.49 -27.24 -5.68
N LYS A 210 -7.37 -27.98 -5.54
CA LYS A 210 -7.15 -28.90 -4.41
C LYS A 210 -7.36 -28.21 -3.07
N GLY A 211 -8.30 -28.74 -2.29
CA GLY A 211 -8.64 -28.26 -0.94
C GLY A 211 -9.52 -27.00 -0.89
N TYR A 212 -9.88 -26.42 -2.04
CA TYR A 212 -10.75 -25.24 -2.11
C TYR A 212 -12.11 -25.55 -2.74
N GLY A 213 -12.14 -26.10 -3.94
CA GLY A 213 -13.34 -26.34 -4.74
C GLY A 213 -13.19 -25.83 -6.17
N TRP A 214 -14.32 -25.61 -6.84
CA TRP A 214 -14.35 -25.17 -8.23
C TRP A 214 -13.95 -23.70 -8.36
N ILE A 215 -13.11 -23.41 -9.36
CA ILE A 215 -12.67 -22.09 -9.77
C ILE A 215 -12.58 -22.03 -11.28
N THR A 216 -12.60 -20.83 -11.85
CA THR A 216 -12.22 -20.63 -13.24
C THR A 216 -10.78 -20.13 -13.32
N LEU A 217 -9.98 -20.76 -14.16
CA LEU A 217 -8.57 -20.48 -14.37
C LEU A 217 -8.35 -19.88 -15.77
N PHE A 218 -7.56 -18.80 -15.83
CA PHE A 218 -7.16 -18.13 -17.07
C PHE A 218 -5.64 -18.11 -17.19
N ARG A 219 -5.15 -18.17 -18.43
CA ARG A 219 -3.74 -18.00 -18.75
C ARG A 219 -3.55 -16.72 -19.54
N PHE A 220 -2.68 -15.83 -19.07
CA PHE A 220 -2.30 -14.60 -19.76
C PHE A 220 -0.82 -14.66 -20.10
N VAL A 221 -0.49 -14.38 -21.36
CA VAL A 221 0.89 -14.29 -21.82
C VAL A 221 1.20 -12.82 -22.07
N THR A 222 2.23 -12.29 -21.40
CA THR A 222 2.66 -10.92 -21.57
C THR A 222 3.44 -10.76 -22.88
N LYS A 223 3.60 -9.53 -23.35
CA LYS A 223 4.41 -9.21 -24.56
C LYS A 223 5.86 -9.71 -24.48
N HIS A 224 6.37 -9.91 -23.27
CA HIS A 224 7.73 -10.42 -23.02
C HIS A 224 7.78 -11.93 -22.78
N GLY A 225 6.71 -12.67 -23.09
CA GLY A 225 6.66 -14.12 -22.98
C GLY A 225 6.40 -14.68 -21.58
N ARG A 226 6.29 -13.82 -20.55
CA ARG A 226 5.92 -14.28 -19.20
C ARG A 226 4.48 -14.77 -19.20
N THR A 227 4.25 -15.92 -18.56
CA THR A 227 2.91 -16.48 -18.40
C THR A 227 2.41 -16.25 -16.97
N ASP A 228 1.28 -15.61 -16.86
CA ASP A 228 0.55 -15.41 -15.60
C ASP A 228 -0.71 -16.28 -15.59
N TYR A 229 -0.93 -16.98 -14.47
CA TYR A 229 -2.14 -17.75 -14.22
C TYR A 229 -3.00 -16.98 -13.22
N ILE A 230 -4.24 -16.70 -13.60
CA ILE A 230 -5.19 -15.97 -12.76
C ILE A 230 -6.40 -16.84 -12.51
N GLY A 231 -6.72 -17.05 -11.24
CA GLY A 231 -7.92 -17.78 -10.82
C GLY A 231 -8.98 -16.84 -10.28
N THR A 232 -10.23 -17.30 -10.35
CA THR A 232 -11.38 -16.62 -9.74
C THR A 232 -12.37 -17.63 -9.15
N SER A 233 -13.01 -17.25 -8.03
CA SER A 233 -14.10 -18.03 -7.43
C SER A 233 -15.42 -17.91 -8.21
N LYS A 234 -15.63 -16.81 -8.93
CA LYS A 234 -16.78 -16.64 -9.83
C LYS A 234 -16.56 -17.43 -11.12
N LEU A 235 -17.45 -18.37 -11.40
CA LEU A 235 -17.28 -19.31 -12.53
C LEU A 235 -17.73 -18.72 -13.88
N ASP A 236 -18.46 -17.62 -13.86
CA ASP A 236 -19.15 -16.99 -14.99
C ASP A 236 -18.46 -15.73 -15.53
N LEU A 237 -17.31 -15.33 -14.94
CA LEU A 237 -16.55 -14.18 -15.42
C LEU A 237 -15.90 -14.45 -16.77
N SER A 238 -15.98 -13.48 -17.68
CA SER A 238 -15.25 -13.48 -18.94
C SER A 238 -13.75 -13.19 -18.69
N ARG A 239 -12.92 -13.55 -19.69
CA ARG A 239 -11.50 -13.24 -19.70
C ARG A 239 -11.20 -11.75 -19.48
N ASP A 240 -11.97 -10.88 -20.14
CA ASP A 240 -11.76 -9.43 -20.05
C ASP A 240 -12.13 -8.90 -18.67
N GLN A 241 -13.21 -9.40 -18.07
CA GLN A 241 -13.59 -9.03 -16.70
C GLN A 241 -12.51 -9.47 -15.68
N VAL A 242 -12.02 -10.71 -15.80
CA VAL A 242 -10.95 -11.19 -14.91
C VAL A 242 -9.67 -10.36 -15.08
N LYS A 243 -9.33 -10.02 -16.33
CA LYS A 243 -8.20 -9.13 -16.62
C LYS A 243 -8.40 -7.75 -16.00
N GLU A 244 -9.58 -7.17 -16.16
CA GLU A 244 -9.90 -5.87 -15.58
C GLU A 244 -9.79 -5.87 -14.05
N TYR A 245 -10.37 -6.87 -13.37
CA TYR A 245 -10.23 -7.02 -11.92
C TYR A 245 -8.76 -7.16 -11.51
N PHE A 246 -8.00 -8.01 -12.17
CA PHE A 246 -6.61 -8.25 -11.80
C PHE A 246 -5.70 -7.03 -12.03
N GLU A 247 -5.98 -6.24 -13.08
CA GLU A 247 -5.28 -4.97 -13.33
C GLU A 247 -5.51 -3.94 -12.23
N ARG A 248 -6.64 -4.02 -11.50
CA ARG A 248 -6.89 -3.15 -10.34
C ARG A 248 -5.83 -3.29 -9.25
N ARG A 249 -5.15 -4.43 -9.16
CA ARG A 249 -4.03 -4.64 -8.25
C ARG A 249 -2.94 -3.56 -8.41
N TRP A 250 -2.77 -3.04 -9.61
CA TRP A 250 -1.77 -2.00 -9.89
C TRP A 250 -1.96 -0.73 -9.05
N SER A 251 -3.13 -0.46 -8.53
CA SER A 251 -3.39 0.71 -7.67
C SER A 251 -2.54 0.72 -6.39
N VAL A 252 -2.22 -0.46 -5.83
CA VAL A 252 -1.34 -0.54 -4.64
C VAL A 252 0.09 -0.17 -5.00
N GLU A 253 0.57 -0.60 -6.17
CA GLU A 253 1.91 -0.24 -6.65
C GLU A 253 2.01 1.28 -6.92
N VAL A 254 0.93 1.88 -7.44
CA VAL A 254 0.85 3.35 -7.60
C VAL A 254 0.86 4.04 -6.24
N LEU A 255 0.07 3.57 -5.25
CA LEU A 255 0.11 4.09 -3.89
C LEU A 255 1.53 4.06 -3.31
N HIS A 256 2.21 2.91 -3.41
CA HIS A 256 3.57 2.76 -2.86
C HIS A 256 4.56 3.73 -3.53
N ARG A 257 4.49 3.87 -4.85
CA ARG A 257 5.33 4.80 -5.61
C ARG A 257 5.06 6.26 -5.23
N GLU A 258 3.79 6.67 -5.21
CA GLU A 258 3.39 8.02 -4.81
C GLU A 258 3.80 8.32 -3.36
N ALA A 259 3.54 7.40 -2.42
CA ALA A 259 3.88 7.57 -1.01
C ALA A 259 5.41 7.71 -0.80
N LYS A 260 6.22 6.90 -1.49
CA LYS A 260 7.70 7.02 -1.45
C LYS A 260 8.17 8.35 -2.01
N GLN A 261 7.68 8.73 -3.19
CA GLN A 261 8.21 9.89 -3.92
C GLN A 261 7.64 11.23 -3.44
N THR A 262 6.43 11.24 -2.87
CA THR A 262 5.77 12.51 -2.50
C THR A 262 5.51 12.71 -1.02
N CYS A 263 5.56 11.63 -0.20
CA CYS A 263 5.23 11.68 1.22
C CYS A 263 6.34 11.13 2.13
N GLY A 264 7.50 10.74 1.57
CA GLY A 264 8.65 10.26 2.33
C GLY A 264 8.45 8.91 3.04
N PHE A 265 7.58 8.05 2.52
CA PHE A 265 7.16 6.78 3.14
C PHE A 265 8.33 5.86 3.55
N ASP A 266 9.43 5.86 2.81
CA ASP A 266 10.64 5.07 3.03
C ASP A 266 11.80 5.86 3.68
N ARG A 267 11.60 7.15 4.00
CA ARG A 267 12.64 8.12 4.35
C ARG A 267 12.88 8.30 5.85
N CYS A 268 12.23 7.51 6.73
CA CYS A 268 12.45 7.60 8.17
C CYS A 268 13.89 7.26 8.55
N LEU A 269 14.55 8.17 9.25
CA LEU A 269 15.93 8.00 9.75
C LEU A 269 16.00 7.51 11.20
N ALA A 270 14.86 7.47 11.92
CA ALA A 270 14.81 7.01 13.30
C ALA A 270 15.09 5.50 13.40
N ASN A 271 15.73 5.07 14.48
CA ASN A 271 16.07 3.67 14.68
C ASN A 271 14.99 2.87 15.44
N THR A 272 14.19 3.53 16.28
CA THR A 272 13.19 2.83 17.10
C THR A 272 11.98 2.37 16.29
N GLY A 273 11.48 1.19 16.62
CA GLY A 273 10.33 0.60 15.93
C GLY A 273 9.07 1.47 16.04
N ARG A 274 8.88 2.14 17.19
CA ARG A 274 7.76 3.06 17.38
C ARG A 274 7.85 4.25 16.42
N ALA A 275 9.01 4.89 16.29
CA ALA A 275 9.19 6.01 15.38
C ALA A 275 9.01 5.59 13.90
N GLN A 276 9.51 4.39 13.52
CA GLN A 276 9.28 3.85 12.18
C GLN A 276 7.78 3.63 11.91
N ARG A 277 7.04 3.01 12.85
CA ARG A 277 5.58 2.82 12.75
C ARG A 277 4.84 4.14 12.58
N ASN A 278 5.19 5.12 13.40
CA ASN A 278 4.56 6.44 13.37
C ASN A 278 4.85 7.17 12.06
N HIS A 279 6.08 7.18 11.59
CA HIS A 279 6.45 7.80 10.32
C HIS A 279 5.72 7.16 9.13
N ILE A 280 5.67 5.83 9.05
CA ILE A 280 4.95 5.09 8.00
C ILE A 280 3.46 5.48 8.01
N GLY A 281 2.82 5.47 9.18
CA GLY A 281 1.43 5.87 9.32
C GLY A 281 1.19 7.33 8.94
N LEU A 282 2.05 8.26 9.39
CA LEU A 282 1.98 9.67 9.04
C LEU A 282 2.19 9.92 7.55
N SER A 283 3.07 9.16 6.90
CA SER A 283 3.26 9.25 5.44
C SER A 283 1.99 8.82 4.67
N LEU A 284 1.28 7.78 5.14
CA LEU A 284 -0.01 7.38 4.55
C LEU A 284 -1.11 8.41 4.82
N LEU A 285 -1.15 9.02 5.99
CA LEU A 285 -2.05 10.15 6.29
C LEU A 285 -1.75 11.36 5.41
N THR A 286 -0.47 11.65 5.15
CA THR A 286 -0.03 12.70 4.23
C THR A 286 -0.47 12.39 2.80
N TRP A 287 -0.34 11.14 2.37
CA TRP A 287 -0.85 10.70 1.07
C TRP A 287 -2.36 10.92 0.95
N MET A 288 -3.13 10.62 2.02
CA MET A 288 -4.59 10.88 2.05
C MET A 288 -4.92 12.36 1.90
N ARG A 289 -4.15 13.28 2.51
CA ARG A 289 -4.33 14.74 2.34
C ARG A 289 -4.15 15.15 0.87
N ARG A 290 -3.09 14.67 0.22
CA ARG A 290 -2.84 14.92 -1.20
C ARG A 290 -3.89 14.30 -2.09
N HIS A 291 -4.35 13.10 -1.75
CA HIS A 291 -5.42 12.42 -2.48
C HIS A 291 -6.74 13.23 -2.43
N LYS A 292 -7.12 13.72 -1.26
CA LYS A 292 -8.30 14.58 -1.11
C LYS A 292 -8.20 15.86 -1.95
N ARG A 293 -7.05 16.50 -1.94
CA ARG A 293 -6.78 17.69 -2.78
C ARG A 293 -6.91 17.33 -4.26
N ARG A 294 -6.32 16.22 -4.69
CA ARG A 294 -6.45 15.72 -6.07
C ARG A 294 -7.91 15.47 -6.48
N GLN A 295 -8.72 14.91 -5.58
CA GLN A 295 -10.15 14.72 -5.85
C GLN A 295 -10.88 16.06 -5.95
N GLN A 296 -10.58 17.02 -5.08
CA GLN A 296 -11.16 18.37 -5.16
C GLN A 296 -10.74 19.10 -6.44
N ASP A 297 -9.49 18.99 -6.86
CA ASP A 297 -9.02 19.55 -8.14
C ASP A 297 -9.81 18.97 -9.32
N ARG A 298 -10.05 17.65 -9.33
CA ARG A 298 -10.86 16.97 -10.36
C ARG A 298 -12.31 17.48 -10.41
N LEU A 299 -12.94 17.71 -9.26
CA LEU A 299 -14.27 18.29 -9.19
C LEU A 299 -14.33 19.69 -9.81
N ASN A 300 -13.20 20.42 -9.75
CA ASN A 300 -13.03 21.73 -10.37
C ASN A 300 -12.50 21.64 -11.82
N ASN A 301 -12.53 20.47 -12.46
CA ASN A 301 -12.00 20.20 -13.81
C ASN A 301 -10.48 20.44 -13.94
N VAL A 302 -9.73 20.36 -12.86
CA VAL A 302 -8.27 20.47 -12.85
C VAL A 302 -7.66 19.08 -12.62
N GLN A 303 -6.88 18.62 -13.59
CA GLN A 303 -6.19 17.33 -13.47
C GLN A 303 -4.77 17.54 -12.91
N THR A 304 -4.59 17.33 -11.59
CA THR A 304 -3.28 17.37 -10.95
C THR A 304 -2.85 15.98 -10.50
N SER A 305 -1.60 15.64 -10.75
CA SER A 305 -0.95 14.47 -10.13
C SER A 305 -0.36 14.84 -8.78
N MET A 306 -0.10 13.84 -7.92
CA MET A 306 0.59 14.08 -6.65
C MET A 306 1.98 14.66 -6.83
N TYR A 307 2.65 14.34 -7.96
CA TYR A 307 3.95 14.90 -8.32
C TYR A 307 3.85 16.39 -8.67
N GLN A 308 2.83 16.77 -9.45
CA GLN A 308 2.56 18.18 -9.75
C GLN A 308 2.25 18.96 -8.48
N GLN A 309 1.38 18.45 -7.60
CA GLN A 309 1.11 19.09 -6.31
C GLN A 309 2.39 19.32 -5.50
N LYS A 310 3.31 18.35 -5.48
CA LYS A 310 4.60 18.49 -4.82
C LYS A 310 5.49 19.51 -5.53
N TRP A 311 5.53 19.48 -6.85
CA TRP A 311 6.29 20.43 -7.67
C TRP A 311 5.86 21.88 -7.43
N GLU A 312 4.55 22.15 -7.41
CA GLU A 312 4.05 23.51 -7.18
C GLU A 312 4.44 24.07 -5.80
N VAL A 313 4.66 23.21 -4.82
CA VAL A 313 5.16 23.62 -3.49
C VAL A 313 6.65 24.01 -3.53
N ILE A 314 7.49 23.27 -4.24
CA ILE A 314 8.95 23.46 -4.23
C ILE A 314 9.45 24.42 -5.32
N LYS A 315 8.71 24.55 -6.42
CA LYS A 315 9.05 25.38 -7.58
C LYS A 315 9.39 26.85 -7.21
N PRO A 316 8.60 27.56 -6.37
CA PRO A 316 8.92 28.95 -6.01
C PRO A 316 10.29 29.10 -5.33
N SER A 317 10.63 28.16 -4.44
CA SER A 317 11.93 28.18 -3.74
C SER A 317 13.10 27.95 -4.70
N ILE A 318 12.91 27.08 -5.70
CA ILE A 318 13.93 26.84 -6.74
C ILE A 318 14.07 28.07 -7.63
N GLN A 319 12.97 28.70 -8.04
CA GLN A 319 12.99 29.92 -8.86
C GLN A 319 13.75 31.04 -8.14
N LEU A 320 13.42 31.33 -6.88
CA LEU A 320 14.09 32.32 -6.06
C LEU A 320 15.61 32.06 -5.94
N ALA A 321 15.98 30.79 -5.74
CA ALA A 321 17.39 30.39 -5.64
C ALA A 321 18.14 30.54 -6.96
N LEU A 322 17.49 30.35 -8.10
CA LEU A 322 18.08 30.57 -9.43
C LEU A 322 18.25 32.07 -9.72
N GLU A 323 17.23 32.89 -9.45
CA GLU A 323 17.26 34.32 -9.59
C GLU A 323 18.43 34.93 -8.78
N ALA A 324 18.56 34.53 -7.51
CA ALA A 324 19.65 34.97 -6.65
C ALA A 324 21.05 34.61 -7.18
N ARG A 325 21.20 33.50 -7.91
CA ARG A 325 22.48 33.06 -8.46
C ARG A 325 22.80 33.66 -9.82
N MET A 326 21.77 34.01 -10.58
CA MET A 326 21.93 34.53 -11.93
C MET A 326 22.01 36.07 -11.95
N GLY A 327 21.82 36.71 -10.80
CA GLY A 327 21.88 38.19 -10.66
C GLY A 327 20.70 38.92 -11.32
N CYS A 328 19.55 38.18 -11.45
CA CYS A 328 18.32 38.75 -11.98
C CYS A 328 17.49 39.39 -10.86
#